data_a9a735dac5b5d33f5dee425a3306e0ce
#
_entry.id   a9a735dac5b5d33f5dee425a3306e0ce
#
_cell.length_a   1.000
_cell.length_b   1.000
_cell.length_c   1.000
_cell.angle_alpha   90.00
_cell.angle_beta   90.00
_cell.angle_gamma   90.00
#
_symmetry.space_group_name_H-M   'P 1'
#
loop_
_entity.id
_entity.type
_entity.pdbx_description
1 polymer ?
#
loop_
_entity_poly.entity_id
_entity_poly.type
_entity_poly.pdbx_seq_one_letter_code
_entity_poly.pdbx_strand_id
1 'polypeptide(L)'
;MTGRLAALNAGRRSAFGISHRLAVYSADFLREAIVDSHMVTLASEAPLVPEIAAGTPASLARAWLWLGVMALIGSGLLAVLLVLSRTPGIQDVFPLKDLFRAALVVHVDLSVAVWFMAFAAVVWCAVGASGLAWLGWSGFALAALGTALMTVSPFFPGAEPVLNNYIPVLKQPLFFTSLWIFAVGITLTILRALITTWPQRFLGEPLRLGAFLGAVAAFLALAAFYWSWVLVPEVDGTIYYEVMFWGGGHTLQFQHALLMVVAWLWIAAALGRPSAASPRAVSVLFLVAALPLLAVPAIYLLLPVGELPHVELFAKLMEWGHPYMGPLILLGALSLWGVRSLPATPARSAFVASFTLFALGGVLGYMIHGVNVVIPAHYHGSTVGVTLAFMGLAYVLLPRLGFGAPEGRMALWQPYVYGGGQLIHVLGLAWSGG
;
A
#
# COMPACT_ATOMS: atom_id res chain seq x y z
N MET A 1 -85.56 38.25 -7.67
CA MET A 1 -84.48 37.96 -6.68
C MET A 1 -83.72 36.68 -7.03
N THR A 2 -83.63 36.22 -8.25
CA THR A 2 -83.04 34.94 -8.64
C THR A 2 -81.79 35.06 -9.57
N GLY A 3 -81.36 36.28 -9.88
CA GLY A 3 -80.21 36.46 -10.78
C GLY A 3 -78.85 36.75 -10.13
N ARG A 4 -78.80 37.08 -8.84
CA ARG A 4 -77.53 37.44 -8.16
C ARG A 4 -76.81 36.24 -7.43
N LEU A 5 -77.47 35.14 -7.23
CA LEU A 5 -76.88 33.93 -6.59
C LEU A 5 -76.16 33.03 -7.64
N ALA A 6 -76.47 33.07 -8.88
CA ALA A 6 -75.84 32.32 -9.94
C ALA A 6 -74.43 32.83 -10.29
N ALA A 7 -74.21 34.16 -10.25
CA ALA A 7 -72.91 34.76 -10.55
C ALA A 7 -71.84 34.57 -9.47
N LEU A 8 -72.23 34.42 -8.20
CA LEU A 8 -71.30 34.20 -7.10
C LEU A 8 -70.78 32.75 -7.04
N ASN A 9 -71.56 31.79 -7.54
CA ASN A 9 -71.13 30.40 -7.59
C ASN A 9 -70.20 30.05 -8.78
N ALA A 10 -70.31 30.79 -9.91
CA ALA A 10 -69.44 30.62 -11.07
C ALA A 10 -68.02 31.17 -10.82
N GLY A 11 -67.90 32.31 -10.08
CA GLY A 11 -66.62 32.90 -9.73
C GLY A 11 -65.80 32.06 -8.70
N ARG A 12 -66.50 31.37 -7.77
CA ARG A 12 -65.83 30.49 -6.81
C ARG A 12 -65.28 29.19 -7.42
N ARG A 13 -65.94 28.63 -8.44
CA ARG A 13 -65.47 27.43 -9.13
C ARG A 13 -64.24 27.70 -10.04
N SER A 14 -64.15 28.88 -10.64
CA SER A 14 -63.00 29.25 -11.46
C SER A 14 -61.77 29.58 -10.62
N ALA A 15 -61.90 30.25 -9.48
CA ALA A 15 -60.79 30.53 -8.58
C ALA A 15 -60.19 29.27 -7.91
N PHE A 16 -61.04 28.30 -7.59
CA PHE A 16 -60.60 27.01 -6.98
C PHE A 16 -59.88 26.13 -8.02
N GLY A 17 -60.29 26.17 -9.28
CA GLY A 17 -59.65 25.43 -10.37
C GLY A 17 -58.29 26.01 -10.78
N ILE A 18 -58.09 27.32 -10.68
CA ILE A 18 -56.80 27.97 -10.98
C ILE A 18 -55.79 27.73 -9.83
N SER A 19 -56.21 27.81 -8.57
CA SER A 19 -55.31 27.55 -7.45
C SER A 19 -54.87 26.08 -7.39
N HIS A 20 -55.73 25.14 -7.75
CA HIS A 20 -55.40 23.70 -7.76
C HIS A 20 -54.42 23.37 -8.94
N ARG A 21 -54.61 24.01 -10.09
CA ARG A 21 -53.67 23.85 -11.24
C ARG A 21 -52.30 24.46 -10.95
N LEU A 22 -52.25 25.66 -10.34
CA LEU A 22 -50.97 26.26 -9.95
C LEU A 22 -50.25 25.48 -8.88
N ALA A 23 -50.96 24.87 -7.93
CA ALA A 23 -50.36 23.99 -6.90
C ALA A 23 -49.83 22.68 -7.50
N VAL A 24 -50.48 22.09 -8.50
CA VAL A 24 -50.03 20.88 -9.20
C VAL A 24 -48.81 21.22 -10.08
N TYR A 25 -48.82 22.33 -10.83
CA TYR A 25 -47.64 22.74 -11.61
C TYR A 25 -46.44 23.10 -10.77
N SER A 26 -46.64 23.70 -9.59
CA SER A 26 -45.51 23.98 -8.66
C SER A 26 -44.97 22.70 -8.00
N ALA A 27 -45.82 21.72 -7.72
CA ALA A 27 -45.41 20.42 -7.16
C ALA A 27 -44.65 19.57 -8.19
N ASP A 28 -45.08 19.54 -9.45
CA ASP A 28 -44.40 18.82 -10.51
C ASP A 28 -43.07 19.49 -10.88
N PHE A 29 -43.01 20.83 -10.93
CA PHE A 29 -41.76 21.57 -11.15
C PHE A 29 -40.74 21.35 -10.02
N LEU A 30 -41.20 21.35 -8.77
CA LEU A 30 -40.33 21.01 -7.61
C LEU A 30 -39.90 19.56 -7.63
N ARG A 31 -40.76 18.66 -8.09
CA ARG A 31 -40.41 17.23 -8.20
C ARG A 31 -39.41 16.99 -9.32
N GLU A 32 -39.58 17.63 -10.49
CA GLU A 32 -38.59 17.60 -11.58
C GLU A 32 -37.27 18.24 -11.13
N ALA A 33 -37.30 19.41 -10.48
CA ALA A 33 -36.09 20.07 -9.97
C ALA A 33 -35.37 19.25 -8.89
N ILE A 34 -36.09 18.51 -8.03
CA ILE A 34 -35.51 17.60 -7.05
C ILE A 34 -34.96 16.35 -7.72
N VAL A 35 -35.69 15.78 -8.70
CA VAL A 35 -35.20 14.60 -9.45
C VAL A 35 -33.98 14.98 -10.29
N ASP A 36 -33.98 16.14 -10.97
CA ASP A 36 -32.81 16.61 -11.68
C ASP A 36 -31.62 16.95 -10.76
N SER A 37 -31.88 17.55 -9.58
CA SER A 37 -30.81 17.80 -8.62
C SER A 37 -30.23 16.49 -8.06
N HIS A 38 -31.05 15.46 -7.80
CA HIS A 38 -30.58 14.13 -7.41
C HIS A 38 -29.90 13.38 -8.58
N MET A 39 -30.40 13.48 -9.80
CA MET A 39 -29.75 12.90 -10.99
C MET A 39 -28.44 13.61 -11.32
N VAL A 40 -28.35 14.94 -11.19
CA VAL A 40 -27.10 15.69 -11.36
C VAL A 40 -26.11 15.38 -10.24
N THR A 41 -26.56 15.14 -9.00
CA THR A 41 -25.69 14.73 -7.89
C THR A 41 -25.19 13.30 -8.06
N LEU A 42 -26.01 12.38 -8.58
CA LEU A 42 -25.63 11.00 -8.87
C LEU A 42 -24.73 10.85 -10.12
N ALA A 43 -24.83 11.77 -11.09
CA ALA A 43 -24.01 11.77 -12.30
C ALA A 43 -22.61 12.38 -12.11
N SER A 44 -22.30 12.93 -10.93
CA SER A 44 -21.04 13.65 -10.65
C SER A 44 -20.07 12.90 -9.72
N GLU A 45 -20.42 11.74 -9.20
CA GLU A 45 -19.50 10.93 -8.41
C GLU A 45 -18.64 10.07 -9.36
N ALA A 46 -17.35 10.43 -9.48
CA ALA A 46 -16.37 9.59 -10.16
C ALA A 46 -16.43 8.18 -9.57
N PRO A 47 -16.38 7.11 -10.39
CA PRO A 47 -16.46 5.74 -9.89
C PRO A 47 -15.40 5.54 -8.82
N LEU A 48 -15.81 5.08 -7.61
CA LEU A 48 -14.92 4.86 -6.47
C LEU A 48 -13.84 3.81 -6.76
N VAL A 49 -14.03 3.02 -7.80
CA VAL A 49 -13.09 2.03 -8.29
C VAL A 49 -12.44 2.57 -9.57
N PRO A 50 -11.14 2.92 -9.55
CA PRO A 50 -10.45 3.42 -10.73
C PRO A 50 -10.49 2.40 -11.87
N GLU A 51 -10.76 2.88 -13.09
CA GLU A 51 -10.57 2.11 -14.31
C GLU A 51 -9.10 2.16 -14.71
N ILE A 52 -8.52 0.98 -14.98
CA ILE A 52 -7.15 0.90 -15.46
C ILE A 52 -7.14 1.36 -16.92
N ALA A 53 -6.40 2.44 -17.22
CA ALA A 53 -6.26 2.91 -18.58
C ALA A 53 -5.61 1.82 -19.47
N ALA A 54 -6.22 1.58 -20.62
CA ALA A 54 -5.70 0.62 -21.61
C ALA A 54 -4.30 1.04 -22.14
N GLY A 55 -3.60 0.11 -22.76
CA GLY A 55 -2.27 0.36 -23.34
C GLY A 55 -1.15 0.33 -22.33
N THR A 56 -0.30 1.35 -22.29
CA THR A 56 0.90 1.42 -21.46
C THR A 56 0.65 1.19 -19.97
N PRO A 57 -0.34 1.82 -19.29
CA PRO A 57 -0.58 1.59 -17.88
C PRO A 57 -0.91 0.13 -17.55
N ALA A 58 -1.80 -0.49 -18.31
CA ALA A 58 -2.17 -1.90 -18.09
C ALA A 58 -0.99 -2.86 -18.38
N SER A 59 -0.19 -2.57 -19.41
CA SER A 59 0.98 -3.38 -19.75
C SER A 59 2.09 -3.28 -18.71
N LEU A 60 2.37 -2.08 -18.21
CA LEU A 60 3.32 -1.87 -17.12
C LEU A 60 2.81 -2.51 -15.81
N ALA A 61 1.53 -2.35 -15.46
CA ALA A 61 0.96 -2.99 -14.28
C ALA A 61 1.12 -4.52 -14.33
N ARG A 62 0.91 -5.15 -15.50
CA ARG A 62 1.18 -6.59 -15.70
C ARG A 62 2.65 -6.94 -15.50
N ALA A 63 3.55 -6.17 -16.09
CA ALA A 63 4.98 -6.40 -15.97
C ALA A 63 5.45 -6.31 -14.52
N TRP A 64 5.05 -5.27 -13.80
CA TRP A 64 5.36 -5.10 -12.39
C TRP A 64 4.73 -6.18 -11.49
N LEU A 65 3.50 -6.60 -11.79
CA LEU A 65 2.87 -7.70 -11.06
C LEU A 65 3.66 -9.01 -11.23
N TRP A 66 4.12 -9.31 -12.46
CA TRP A 66 4.99 -10.46 -12.71
C TRP A 66 6.31 -10.36 -11.95
N LEU A 67 6.98 -9.20 -11.96
CA LEU A 67 8.22 -9.01 -11.20
C LEU A 67 8.00 -9.26 -9.71
N GLY A 68 6.93 -8.70 -9.13
CA GLY A 68 6.61 -8.88 -7.72
C GLY A 68 6.30 -10.35 -7.37
N VAL A 69 5.52 -11.05 -8.20
CA VAL A 69 5.22 -12.47 -8.00
C VAL A 69 6.47 -13.33 -8.11
N MET A 70 7.34 -13.08 -9.10
CA MET A 70 8.60 -13.80 -9.25
C MET A 70 9.56 -13.54 -8.08
N ALA A 71 9.60 -12.31 -7.56
CA ALA A 71 10.35 -11.99 -6.35
C ALA A 71 9.84 -12.77 -5.13
N LEU A 72 8.52 -12.87 -4.94
CA LEU A 72 7.94 -13.69 -3.85
C LEU A 72 8.22 -15.18 -4.02
N ILE A 73 8.19 -15.71 -5.24
CA ILE A 73 8.57 -17.11 -5.50
C ILE A 73 10.04 -17.33 -5.15
N GLY A 74 10.93 -16.46 -5.63
CA GLY A 74 12.36 -16.52 -5.30
C GLY A 74 12.61 -16.42 -3.79
N SER A 75 11.97 -15.47 -3.13
CA SER A 75 12.02 -15.32 -1.67
C SER A 75 11.53 -16.58 -0.95
N GLY A 76 10.42 -17.17 -1.40
CA GLY A 76 9.88 -18.42 -0.82
C GLY A 76 10.85 -19.60 -0.97
N LEU A 77 11.49 -19.76 -2.12
CA LEU A 77 12.51 -20.80 -2.33
C LEU A 77 13.71 -20.61 -1.40
N LEU A 78 14.18 -19.36 -1.22
CA LEU A 78 15.24 -19.06 -0.28
C LEU A 78 14.80 -19.31 1.17
N ALA A 79 13.53 -19.04 1.52
CA ALA A 79 12.99 -19.36 2.85
C ALA A 79 13.02 -20.87 3.14
N VAL A 80 12.72 -21.71 2.14
CA VAL A 80 12.85 -23.19 2.29
C VAL A 80 14.30 -23.57 2.58
N LEU A 81 15.27 -22.98 1.87
CA LEU A 81 16.70 -23.20 2.17
C LEU A 81 17.06 -22.79 3.60
N LEU A 82 16.53 -21.67 4.09
CA LEU A 82 16.74 -21.21 5.47
C LEU A 82 16.18 -22.17 6.52
N VAL A 83 15.02 -22.75 6.29
CA VAL A 83 14.45 -23.79 7.16
C VAL A 83 15.29 -25.05 7.13
N LEU A 84 15.69 -25.51 5.95
CA LEU A 84 16.55 -26.68 5.79
C LEU A 84 17.90 -26.48 6.51
N SER A 85 18.48 -25.28 6.44
CA SER A 85 19.75 -24.99 7.11
C SER A 85 19.72 -25.13 8.64
N ARG A 86 18.55 -25.02 9.24
CA ARG A 86 18.32 -25.17 10.68
C ARG A 86 17.90 -26.59 11.09
N THR A 87 17.71 -27.47 10.12
CA THR A 87 17.32 -28.86 10.37
C THR A 87 18.55 -29.66 10.82
N PRO A 88 18.48 -30.35 11.95
CA PRO A 88 19.60 -31.19 12.45
C PRO A 88 20.07 -32.19 11.37
N GLY A 89 21.40 -32.32 11.23
CA GLY A 89 22.02 -33.23 10.25
C GLY A 89 22.11 -32.73 8.81
N ILE A 90 21.34 -31.72 8.40
CA ILE A 90 21.44 -31.15 7.04
C ILE A 90 22.78 -30.47 6.82
N GLN A 91 23.33 -29.79 7.82
CA GLN A 91 24.62 -29.10 7.71
C GLN A 91 25.81 -30.08 7.55
N ASP A 92 25.65 -31.32 7.95
CA ASP A 92 26.68 -32.36 7.77
C ASP A 92 26.71 -32.88 6.33
N VAL A 93 25.54 -32.83 5.65
CA VAL A 93 25.38 -33.25 4.23
C VAL A 93 25.67 -32.09 3.29
N PHE A 94 25.25 -30.86 3.66
CA PHE A 94 25.42 -29.64 2.87
C PHE A 94 26.07 -28.54 3.73
N PRO A 95 27.41 -28.47 3.80
CA PRO A 95 28.13 -27.50 4.64
C PRO A 95 28.17 -26.09 4.01
N LEU A 96 27.00 -25.51 3.70
CA LEU A 96 26.84 -24.25 3.01
C LEU A 96 26.41 -23.12 3.97
N LYS A 97 27.03 -23.00 5.15
CA LYS A 97 26.66 -22.02 6.18
C LYS A 97 26.65 -20.57 5.66
N ASP A 98 27.62 -20.19 4.85
CA ASP A 98 27.73 -18.83 4.31
C ASP A 98 26.64 -18.56 3.26
N LEU A 99 26.31 -19.56 2.44
CA LEU A 99 25.20 -19.45 1.49
C LEU A 99 23.86 -19.24 2.22
N PHE A 100 23.65 -19.90 3.34
CA PHE A 100 22.40 -19.73 4.09
C PHE A 100 22.24 -18.32 4.66
N ARG A 101 23.31 -17.70 5.14
CA ARG A 101 23.27 -16.32 5.62
C ARG A 101 23.06 -15.33 4.48
N ALA A 102 23.73 -15.54 3.36
CA ALA A 102 23.56 -14.73 2.15
C ALA A 102 22.14 -14.89 1.58
N ALA A 103 21.58 -16.10 1.60
CA ALA A 103 20.20 -16.37 1.20
C ALA A 103 19.17 -15.62 2.07
N LEU A 104 19.44 -15.44 3.36
CA LEU A 104 18.58 -14.64 4.25
C LEU A 104 18.49 -13.18 3.79
N VAL A 105 19.63 -12.56 3.44
CA VAL A 105 19.66 -11.19 2.93
C VAL A 105 18.75 -11.07 1.71
N VAL A 106 18.98 -11.89 0.70
CA VAL A 106 18.21 -11.81 -0.56
C VAL A 106 16.75 -12.22 -0.37
N HIS A 107 16.44 -13.16 0.54
CA HIS A 107 15.07 -13.48 0.92
C HIS A 107 14.31 -12.24 1.42
N VAL A 108 14.91 -11.45 2.31
CA VAL A 108 14.32 -10.23 2.84
C VAL A 108 14.18 -9.18 1.75
N ASP A 109 15.22 -8.94 0.94
CA ASP A 109 15.17 -7.93 -0.12
C ASP A 109 14.11 -8.23 -1.17
N LEU A 110 13.95 -9.49 -1.57
CA LEU A 110 12.93 -9.91 -2.53
C LEU A 110 11.52 -9.78 -1.95
N SER A 111 11.31 -10.13 -0.68
CA SER A 111 9.99 -10.13 -0.04
C SER A 111 9.55 -8.77 0.49
N VAL A 112 10.49 -7.86 0.76
CA VAL A 112 10.19 -6.53 1.31
C VAL A 112 10.52 -5.44 0.29
N ALA A 113 11.78 -5.29 -0.14
CA ALA A 113 12.13 -4.20 -1.02
C ALA A 113 11.55 -4.38 -2.43
N VAL A 114 11.78 -5.53 -3.07
CA VAL A 114 11.32 -5.75 -4.45
C VAL A 114 9.81 -5.91 -4.53
N TRP A 115 9.20 -6.77 -3.70
CA TRP A 115 7.77 -7.01 -3.72
C TRP A 115 6.96 -5.74 -3.45
N PHE A 116 7.29 -4.98 -2.41
CA PHE A 116 6.52 -3.79 -2.05
C PHE A 116 6.64 -2.69 -3.09
N MET A 117 7.83 -2.48 -3.64
CA MET A 117 8.02 -1.48 -4.70
C MET A 117 7.39 -1.92 -6.02
N ALA A 118 7.45 -3.21 -6.35
CA ALA A 118 6.76 -3.74 -7.53
C ALA A 118 5.25 -3.58 -7.42
N PHE A 119 4.66 -3.89 -6.25
CA PHE A 119 3.22 -3.74 -6.08
C PHE A 119 2.79 -2.27 -5.97
N ALA A 120 3.62 -1.41 -5.37
CA ALA A 120 3.42 0.04 -5.44
C ALA A 120 3.34 0.53 -6.90
N ALA A 121 4.24 0.07 -7.75
CA ALA A 121 4.23 0.38 -9.17
C ALA A 121 2.98 -0.15 -9.88
N VAL A 122 2.47 -1.34 -9.50
CA VAL A 122 1.15 -1.84 -9.98
C VAL A 122 0.04 -0.86 -9.64
N VAL A 123 -0.04 -0.41 -8.37
CA VAL A 123 -1.07 0.54 -7.93
C VAL A 123 -0.93 1.86 -8.68
N TRP A 124 0.28 2.42 -8.79
CA TRP A 124 0.53 3.68 -9.51
C TRP A 124 0.17 3.57 -11.00
N CYS A 125 0.44 2.44 -11.64
CA CYS A 125 0.02 2.21 -13.02
C CYS A 125 -1.51 2.06 -13.13
N ALA A 126 -2.14 1.40 -12.16
CA ALA A 126 -3.57 1.14 -12.18
C ALA A 126 -4.44 2.39 -11.97
N VAL A 127 -3.97 3.37 -11.18
CA VAL A 127 -4.70 4.64 -10.96
C VAL A 127 -4.17 5.78 -11.81
N GLY A 128 -2.97 5.63 -12.40
CA GLY A 128 -2.27 6.68 -13.12
C GLY A 128 -2.81 6.93 -14.50
N ALA A 129 -2.63 8.15 -15.00
CA ALA A 129 -2.91 8.50 -16.38
C ALA A 129 -1.92 7.85 -17.35
N SER A 130 -2.33 7.70 -18.61
CA SER A 130 -1.43 7.31 -19.69
C SER A 130 -0.40 8.42 -19.92
N GLY A 131 0.84 8.05 -20.09
CA GLY A 131 1.94 8.98 -20.38
C GLY A 131 3.29 8.47 -19.90
N LEU A 132 4.33 9.14 -20.36
CA LEU A 132 5.72 8.84 -19.98
C LEU A 132 6.06 7.34 -20.10
N ALA A 133 5.65 6.72 -21.21
CA ALA A 133 5.82 5.28 -21.43
C ALA A 133 7.30 4.86 -21.37
N TRP A 134 8.19 5.67 -21.98
CA TRP A 134 9.65 5.42 -21.96
C TRP A 134 10.18 5.40 -20.53
N LEU A 135 9.76 6.34 -19.66
CA LEU A 135 10.17 6.41 -18.26
C LEU A 135 9.68 5.17 -17.47
N GLY A 136 8.44 4.75 -17.73
CA GLY A 136 7.87 3.56 -17.10
C GLY A 136 8.60 2.28 -17.49
N TRP A 137 8.87 2.07 -18.78
CA TRP A 137 9.54 0.87 -19.26
C TRP A 137 11.03 0.85 -18.91
N SER A 138 11.73 2.00 -18.94
CA SER A 138 13.13 2.08 -18.47
C SER A 138 13.22 1.79 -16.97
N GLY A 139 12.28 2.36 -16.16
CA GLY A 139 12.22 2.08 -14.74
C GLY A 139 11.99 0.59 -14.45
N PHE A 140 11.03 -0.04 -15.15
CA PHE A 140 10.78 -1.48 -15.03
C PHE A 140 11.98 -2.32 -15.44
N ALA A 141 12.60 -2.03 -16.60
CA ALA A 141 13.73 -2.83 -17.11
C ALA A 141 14.94 -2.80 -16.17
N LEU A 142 15.27 -1.62 -15.62
CA LEU A 142 16.34 -1.48 -14.64
C LEU A 142 16.00 -2.18 -13.32
N ALA A 143 14.78 -2.02 -12.81
CA ALA A 143 14.37 -2.71 -11.59
C ALA A 143 14.38 -4.24 -11.77
N ALA A 144 13.91 -4.75 -12.90
CA ALA A 144 13.95 -6.18 -13.20
C ALA A 144 15.39 -6.71 -13.32
N LEU A 145 16.28 -5.97 -14.00
CA LEU A 145 17.70 -6.31 -14.10
C LEU A 145 18.35 -6.32 -12.72
N GLY A 146 18.17 -5.26 -11.93
CA GLY A 146 18.70 -5.18 -10.56
C GLY A 146 18.19 -6.33 -9.68
N THR A 147 16.90 -6.67 -9.76
CA THR A 147 16.32 -7.81 -9.04
C THR A 147 16.95 -9.13 -9.46
N ALA A 148 17.16 -9.37 -10.76
CA ALA A 148 17.77 -10.59 -11.26
C ALA A 148 19.21 -10.74 -10.78
N LEU A 149 20.01 -9.67 -10.87
CA LEU A 149 21.40 -9.67 -10.40
C LEU A 149 21.47 -9.86 -8.87
N MET A 150 20.57 -9.23 -8.10
CA MET A 150 20.47 -9.40 -6.65
C MET A 150 20.15 -10.84 -6.29
N THR A 151 19.22 -11.47 -7.01
CA THR A 151 18.79 -12.86 -6.75
C THR A 151 19.94 -13.87 -6.94
N VAL A 152 20.84 -13.63 -7.88
CA VAL A 152 21.95 -14.53 -8.15
C VAL A 152 23.20 -14.22 -7.32
N SER A 153 23.29 -13.05 -6.71
CA SER A 153 24.47 -12.59 -5.97
C SER A 153 24.95 -13.52 -4.84
N PRO A 154 24.09 -14.25 -4.07
CA PRO A 154 24.55 -15.18 -3.05
C PRO A 154 25.39 -16.35 -3.56
N PHE A 155 25.29 -16.64 -4.85
CA PHE A 155 25.99 -17.78 -5.48
C PHE A 155 27.39 -17.40 -5.98
N PHE A 156 27.79 -16.12 -5.85
CA PHE A 156 29.11 -15.65 -6.22
C PHE A 156 30.03 -15.51 -4.99
N PRO A 157 31.35 -15.69 -5.16
CA PRO A 157 32.31 -15.58 -4.07
C PRO A 157 32.28 -14.21 -3.37
N GLY A 158 32.57 -14.19 -2.06
CA GLY A 158 32.71 -12.97 -1.28
C GLY A 158 31.39 -12.35 -0.81
N ALA A 159 30.29 -13.07 -0.88
CA ALA A 159 28.98 -12.63 -0.39
C ALA A 159 28.93 -12.60 1.14
N GLU A 160 29.55 -11.61 1.78
CA GLU A 160 29.52 -11.42 3.24
C GLU A 160 28.20 -10.75 3.66
N PRO A 161 27.32 -11.42 4.43
CA PRO A 161 26.03 -10.89 4.81
C PRO A 161 26.14 -9.90 5.97
N VAL A 162 25.48 -8.74 5.82
CA VAL A 162 25.28 -7.75 6.89
C VAL A 162 23.80 -7.51 7.06
N LEU A 163 23.28 -7.94 8.20
CA LEU A 163 21.88 -7.75 8.57
C LEU A 163 21.69 -6.38 9.19
N ASN A 164 20.59 -5.73 8.83
CA ASN A 164 20.10 -4.49 9.44
C ASN A 164 18.55 -4.49 9.40
N ASN A 165 17.94 -3.50 10.02
CA ASN A 165 16.49 -3.48 10.20
C ASN A 165 15.69 -3.17 8.91
N TYR A 166 16.31 -2.67 7.85
CA TYR A 166 15.60 -2.22 6.65
C TYR A 166 16.01 -2.90 5.36
N ILE A 167 17.26 -2.72 4.94
CA ILE A 167 17.79 -3.26 3.70
C ILE A 167 19.07 -4.01 4.04
N PRO A 168 18.99 -5.32 4.38
CA PRO A 168 20.17 -6.12 4.59
C PRO A 168 21.00 -6.17 3.32
N VAL A 169 22.33 -6.29 3.44
CA VAL A 169 23.23 -6.24 2.29
C VAL A 169 24.21 -7.40 2.28
N LEU A 170 24.69 -7.74 1.09
CA LEU A 170 25.89 -8.55 0.90
C LEU A 170 27.04 -7.60 0.58
N LYS A 171 28.12 -7.63 1.37
CA LYS A 171 29.36 -6.88 1.06
C LYS A 171 30.05 -7.48 -0.16
N GLN A 172 29.51 -7.23 -1.32
CA GLN A 172 29.94 -7.78 -2.59
C GLN A 172 29.67 -6.79 -3.72
N PRO A 173 30.57 -6.57 -4.67
CA PRO A 173 30.39 -5.62 -5.77
C PRO A 173 29.14 -5.90 -6.62
N LEU A 174 28.85 -7.19 -6.92
CA LEU A 174 27.68 -7.57 -7.71
C LEU A 174 26.39 -7.19 -6.99
N PHE A 175 26.29 -7.42 -5.69
CA PHE A 175 25.10 -7.06 -4.90
C PHE A 175 24.89 -5.54 -4.88
N PHE A 176 25.91 -4.75 -4.58
CA PHE A 176 25.80 -3.29 -4.58
C PHE A 176 25.47 -2.73 -5.96
N THR A 177 26.08 -3.26 -7.02
CA THR A 177 25.72 -2.88 -8.40
C THR A 177 24.24 -3.19 -8.67
N SER A 178 23.75 -4.36 -8.26
CA SER A 178 22.35 -4.74 -8.43
C SER A 178 21.40 -3.84 -7.66
N LEU A 179 21.75 -3.48 -6.42
CA LEU A 179 20.96 -2.57 -5.57
C LEU A 179 20.88 -1.16 -6.19
N TRP A 180 22.00 -0.63 -6.72
CA TRP A 180 22.01 0.65 -7.42
C TRP A 180 21.17 0.64 -8.69
N ILE A 181 21.28 -0.41 -9.52
CA ILE A 181 20.47 -0.56 -10.73
C ILE A 181 18.98 -0.62 -10.36
N PHE A 182 18.62 -1.39 -9.33
CA PHE A 182 17.26 -1.45 -8.81
C PHE A 182 16.78 -0.08 -8.32
N ALA A 183 17.58 0.62 -7.51
CA ALA A 183 17.25 1.93 -6.96
C ALA A 183 17.01 2.97 -8.08
N VAL A 184 17.83 2.99 -9.13
CA VAL A 184 17.61 3.85 -10.30
C VAL A 184 16.30 3.49 -11.00
N GLY A 185 16.01 2.21 -11.21
CA GLY A 185 14.75 1.75 -11.80
C GLY A 185 13.53 2.20 -11.00
N ILE A 186 13.58 2.07 -9.66
CA ILE A 186 12.53 2.53 -8.77
C ILE A 186 12.40 4.05 -8.77
N THR A 187 13.52 4.79 -8.81
CA THR A 187 13.51 6.26 -8.93
C THR A 187 12.76 6.72 -10.17
N LEU A 188 13.04 6.16 -11.35
CA LEU A 188 12.32 6.49 -12.57
C LEU A 188 10.83 6.17 -12.48
N THR A 189 10.49 5.06 -11.82
CA THR A 189 9.10 4.65 -11.60
C THR A 189 8.37 5.60 -10.66
N ILE A 190 8.99 6.05 -9.58
CA ILE A 190 8.43 7.04 -8.64
C ILE A 190 8.24 8.38 -9.32
N LEU A 191 9.23 8.86 -10.10
CA LEU A 191 9.12 10.12 -10.85
C LEU A 191 7.94 10.07 -11.84
N ARG A 192 7.77 8.95 -12.54
CA ARG A 192 6.59 8.74 -13.38
C ARG A 192 5.31 8.75 -12.54
N ALA A 193 5.29 8.05 -11.40
CA ALA A 193 4.13 7.98 -10.53
C ALA A 193 3.69 9.36 -10.04
N LEU A 194 4.61 10.21 -9.57
CA LEU A 194 4.31 11.58 -9.11
C LEU A 194 3.59 12.40 -10.17
N ILE A 195 3.92 12.21 -11.45
CA ILE A 195 3.30 12.95 -12.56
C ILE A 195 1.96 12.32 -12.94
N THR A 196 1.91 10.99 -13.10
CA THR A 196 0.75 10.30 -13.69
C THR A 196 -0.37 10.06 -12.67
N THR A 197 -0.07 10.01 -11.38
CA THR A 197 -1.08 9.81 -10.30
C THR A 197 -1.59 11.12 -9.71
N TRP A 198 -1.08 12.28 -10.16
CA TRP A 198 -1.59 13.57 -9.69
C TRP A 198 -3.11 13.63 -9.83
N PRO A 199 -3.87 13.87 -8.73
CA PRO A 199 -5.32 13.86 -8.77
C PRO A 199 -5.86 15.06 -9.54
N GLN A 200 -6.78 14.83 -10.46
CA GLN A 200 -7.44 15.91 -11.21
C GLN A 200 -8.46 16.66 -10.33
N ARG A 201 -9.11 15.92 -9.41
CA ARG A 201 -10.00 16.46 -8.38
C ARG A 201 -9.42 16.13 -7.00
N PHE A 202 -8.63 17.05 -6.45
CA PHE A 202 -7.80 16.81 -5.26
C PHE A 202 -8.57 16.22 -4.07
N LEU A 203 -9.81 16.66 -3.80
CA LEU A 203 -10.66 16.12 -2.74
C LEU A 203 -11.76 15.18 -3.26
N GLY A 204 -11.71 14.76 -4.52
CA GLY A 204 -12.74 13.93 -5.14
C GLY A 204 -12.28 12.54 -5.57
N GLU A 205 -10.97 12.27 -5.55
CA GLU A 205 -10.36 11.02 -6.03
C GLU A 205 -9.49 10.39 -4.93
N PRO A 206 -10.08 9.90 -3.81
CA PRO A 206 -9.32 9.50 -2.62
C PRO A 206 -8.31 8.38 -2.88
N LEU A 207 -8.63 7.37 -3.70
CA LEU A 207 -7.69 6.27 -3.98
C LEU A 207 -6.50 6.76 -4.83
N ARG A 208 -6.74 7.67 -5.77
CA ARG A 208 -5.69 8.28 -6.57
C ARG A 208 -4.82 9.21 -5.73
N LEU A 209 -5.43 10.00 -4.84
CA LEU A 209 -4.70 10.85 -3.90
C LEU A 209 -3.85 10.01 -2.93
N GLY A 210 -4.41 8.93 -2.37
CA GLY A 210 -3.65 8.02 -1.50
C GLY A 210 -2.46 7.39 -2.22
N ALA A 211 -2.63 6.98 -3.48
CA ALA A 211 -1.54 6.46 -4.31
C ALA A 211 -0.49 7.54 -4.63
N PHE A 212 -0.90 8.77 -4.91
CA PHE A 212 0.00 9.91 -5.10
C PHE A 212 0.80 10.21 -3.83
N LEU A 213 0.17 10.26 -2.67
CA LEU A 213 0.85 10.48 -1.39
C LEU A 213 1.81 9.32 -1.05
N GLY A 214 1.47 8.08 -1.45
CA GLY A 214 2.40 6.95 -1.41
C GLY A 214 3.63 7.17 -2.29
N ALA A 215 3.47 7.76 -3.49
CA ALA A 215 4.61 8.11 -4.34
C ALA A 215 5.45 9.25 -3.75
N VAL A 216 4.82 10.24 -3.09
CA VAL A 216 5.53 11.30 -2.33
C VAL A 216 6.34 10.69 -1.19
N ALA A 217 5.76 9.79 -0.40
CA ALA A 217 6.47 9.11 0.68
C ALA A 217 7.66 8.31 0.16
N ALA A 218 7.50 7.57 -0.95
CA ALA A 218 8.59 6.84 -1.58
C ALA A 218 9.68 7.76 -2.11
N PHE A 219 9.34 8.91 -2.69
CA PHE A 219 10.30 9.91 -3.13
C PHE A 219 11.11 10.49 -1.95
N LEU A 220 10.44 10.84 -0.85
CA LEU A 220 11.11 11.30 0.36
C LEU A 220 12.01 10.22 0.97
N ALA A 221 11.60 8.96 0.93
CA ALA A 221 12.43 7.84 1.38
C ALA A 221 13.70 7.69 0.55
N LEU A 222 13.61 7.79 -0.79
CA LEU A 222 14.78 7.78 -1.66
C LEU A 222 15.70 8.97 -1.40
N ALA A 223 15.14 10.16 -1.22
CA ALA A 223 15.91 11.35 -0.84
C ALA A 223 16.62 11.16 0.50
N ALA A 224 15.95 10.54 1.49
CA ALA A 224 16.51 10.21 2.78
C ALA A 224 17.65 9.19 2.68
N PHE A 225 17.50 8.12 1.88
CA PHE A 225 18.58 7.16 1.63
C PHE A 225 19.80 7.83 0.99
N TYR A 226 19.58 8.67 -0.04
CA TYR A 226 20.66 9.41 -0.68
C TYR A 226 21.34 10.39 0.30
N TRP A 227 20.55 11.12 1.09
CA TRP A 227 21.05 12.08 2.08
C TRP A 227 21.90 11.38 3.16
N SER A 228 21.38 10.24 3.69
CA SER A 228 22.15 9.41 4.63
C SER A 228 23.44 8.90 3.99
N TRP A 229 23.39 8.37 2.74
CA TRP A 229 24.58 7.85 2.06
C TRP A 229 25.68 8.90 1.90
N VAL A 230 25.32 10.18 1.67
CA VAL A 230 26.29 11.27 1.52
C VAL A 230 26.86 11.73 2.87
N LEU A 231 26.05 11.69 3.94
CA LEU A 231 26.38 12.30 5.22
C LEU A 231 26.65 11.31 6.35
N VAL A 232 26.46 10.01 6.14
CA VAL A 232 26.75 9.01 7.19
C VAL A 232 28.24 9.06 7.55
N PRO A 233 28.58 9.16 8.86
CA PRO A 233 29.98 9.20 9.28
C PRO A 233 30.68 7.87 9.00
N GLU A 234 32.00 7.90 8.89
CA GLU A 234 32.83 6.70 8.78
C GLU A 234 32.73 5.93 10.10
N VAL A 235 31.88 4.91 10.11
CA VAL A 235 31.70 3.95 11.22
C VAL A 235 31.78 2.53 10.66
N ASP A 236 32.30 1.61 11.47
CA ASP A 236 32.55 0.25 11.00
C ASP A 236 31.27 -0.65 10.97
N GLY A 237 31.26 -1.55 10.00
CA GLY A 237 30.45 -2.77 10.01
C GLY A 237 28.94 -2.55 9.93
N THR A 238 28.20 -3.24 10.78
CA THR A 238 26.73 -3.27 10.78
C THR A 238 26.12 -1.90 11.09
N ILE A 239 26.77 -1.09 11.94
CA ILE A 239 26.29 0.23 12.36
C ILE A 239 26.19 1.18 11.17
N TYR A 240 27.16 1.12 10.24
CA TYR A 240 27.13 1.94 9.02
C TYR A 240 25.83 1.74 8.22
N TYR A 241 25.49 0.48 7.93
CA TYR A 241 24.29 0.17 7.14
C TYR A 241 23.00 0.40 7.91
N GLU A 242 23.01 0.20 9.24
CA GLU A 242 21.86 0.53 10.08
C GLU A 242 21.53 2.02 10.00
N VAL A 243 22.52 2.90 10.20
CA VAL A 243 22.35 4.36 10.14
C VAL A 243 22.01 4.82 8.72
N MET A 244 22.68 4.25 7.70
CA MET A 244 22.46 4.62 6.31
C MET A 244 21.02 4.35 5.86
N PHE A 245 20.42 3.24 6.30
CA PHE A 245 19.06 2.89 5.91
C PHE A 245 17.98 3.35 6.90
N TRP A 246 18.34 3.90 8.04
CA TRP A 246 17.43 4.22 9.14
C TRP A 246 16.34 5.22 8.74
N GLY A 247 16.71 6.42 8.34
CA GLY A 247 15.75 7.49 8.00
C GLY A 247 14.90 7.16 6.78
N GLY A 248 15.52 6.65 5.72
CA GLY A 248 14.81 6.24 4.51
C GLY A 248 13.86 5.07 4.76
N GLY A 249 14.28 4.06 5.55
CA GLY A 249 13.48 2.92 5.90
C GLY A 249 12.24 3.29 6.73
N HIS A 250 12.40 4.16 7.74
CA HIS A 250 11.27 4.70 8.49
C HIS A 250 10.29 5.46 7.59
N THR A 251 10.79 6.28 6.67
CA THR A 251 9.96 7.04 5.74
C THR A 251 9.20 6.13 4.78
N LEU A 252 9.83 5.04 4.31
CA LEU A 252 9.22 4.12 3.35
C LEU A 252 8.02 3.37 3.95
N GLN A 253 7.97 3.18 5.26
CA GLN A 253 6.82 2.53 5.92
C GLN A 253 5.52 3.32 5.76
N PHE A 254 5.59 4.67 5.68
CA PHE A 254 4.42 5.49 5.36
C PHE A 254 3.86 5.18 3.96
N GLN A 255 4.72 4.96 2.98
CA GLN A 255 4.28 4.54 1.64
C GLN A 255 3.56 3.19 1.69
N HIS A 256 4.11 2.21 2.42
CA HIS A 256 3.50 0.90 2.56
C HIS A 256 2.12 0.97 3.21
N ALA A 257 1.99 1.72 4.31
CA ALA A 257 0.73 1.86 5.03
C ALA A 257 -0.33 2.66 4.23
N LEU A 258 0.06 3.74 3.53
CA LEU A 258 -0.85 4.49 2.66
C LEU A 258 -1.40 3.61 1.53
N LEU A 259 -0.53 2.85 0.85
CA LEU A 259 -0.96 1.97 -0.23
C LEU A 259 -1.75 0.75 0.28
N MET A 260 -1.48 0.26 1.48
CA MET A 260 -2.30 -0.76 2.12
C MET A 260 -3.73 -0.27 2.33
N VAL A 261 -3.93 0.95 2.83
CA VAL A 261 -5.27 1.52 3.00
C VAL A 261 -5.94 1.74 1.64
N VAL A 262 -5.22 2.20 0.62
CA VAL A 262 -5.73 2.26 -0.76
C VAL A 262 -6.23 0.88 -1.20
N ALA A 263 -5.46 -0.18 -0.94
CA ALA A 263 -5.85 -1.55 -1.29
C ALA A 263 -7.11 -2.00 -0.53
N TRP A 264 -7.22 -1.75 0.77
CA TRP A 264 -8.41 -2.10 1.57
C TRP A 264 -9.67 -1.42 1.07
N LEU A 265 -9.61 -0.10 0.82
CA LEU A 265 -10.76 0.66 0.33
C LEU A 265 -11.14 0.24 -1.10
N TRP A 266 -10.15 -0.08 -1.93
CA TRP A 266 -10.39 -0.56 -3.28
C TRP A 266 -11.04 -1.96 -3.27
N ILE A 267 -10.55 -2.88 -2.46
CA ILE A 267 -11.14 -4.22 -2.29
C ILE A 267 -12.60 -4.10 -1.83
N ALA A 268 -12.87 -3.29 -0.80
CA ALA A 268 -14.23 -3.09 -0.28
C ALA A 268 -15.17 -2.53 -1.36
N ALA A 269 -14.73 -1.53 -2.12
CA ALA A 269 -15.49 -0.95 -3.22
C ALA A 269 -15.73 -1.97 -4.35
N ALA A 270 -14.73 -2.77 -4.72
CA ALA A 270 -14.85 -3.82 -5.72
C ALA A 270 -15.81 -4.95 -5.31
N LEU A 271 -15.95 -5.18 -4.00
CA LEU A 271 -16.94 -6.10 -3.43
C LEU A 271 -18.35 -5.47 -3.29
N GLY A 272 -18.57 -4.26 -3.83
CA GLY A 272 -19.87 -3.57 -3.78
C GLY A 272 -20.18 -2.94 -2.41
N ARG A 273 -19.18 -2.72 -1.58
CA ARG A 273 -19.29 -2.04 -0.27
C ARG A 273 -18.28 -0.90 -0.17
N PRO A 274 -18.47 0.18 -0.93
CA PRO A 274 -17.57 1.34 -0.82
C PRO A 274 -17.63 1.94 0.59
N SER A 275 -16.62 2.73 0.92
CA SER A 275 -16.56 3.45 2.19
C SER A 275 -17.85 4.26 2.43
N ALA A 276 -18.35 4.25 3.69
CA ALA A 276 -19.47 5.07 4.11
C ALA A 276 -19.12 6.57 4.20
N ALA A 277 -17.82 6.91 4.25
CA ALA A 277 -17.36 8.30 4.26
C ALA A 277 -17.36 8.88 2.83
N SER A 278 -17.68 10.16 2.72
CA SER A 278 -17.66 10.85 1.44
C SER A 278 -16.24 10.88 0.83
N PRO A 279 -16.09 10.94 -0.50
CA PRO A 279 -14.78 11.03 -1.16
C PRO A 279 -13.92 12.19 -0.62
N ARG A 280 -14.54 13.31 -0.27
CA ARG A 280 -13.84 14.46 0.34
C ARG A 280 -13.28 14.11 1.72
N ALA A 281 -14.08 13.49 2.57
CA ALA A 281 -13.65 13.09 3.89
C ALA A 281 -12.49 12.10 3.82
N VAL A 282 -12.57 11.08 2.97
CA VAL A 282 -11.49 10.12 2.76
C VAL A 282 -10.22 10.79 2.24
N SER A 283 -10.34 11.74 1.30
CA SER A 283 -9.19 12.51 0.80
C SER A 283 -8.52 13.33 1.91
N VAL A 284 -9.31 14.00 2.76
CA VAL A 284 -8.78 14.74 3.92
C VAL A 284 -8.06 13.79 4.89
N LEU A 285 -8.59 12.60 5.15
CA LEU A 285 -7.94 11.61 6.00
C LEU A 285 -6.59 11.16 5.42
N PHE A 286 -6.48 10.98 4.10
CA PHE A 286 -5.18 10.68 3.45
C PHE A 286 -4.18 11.84 3.62
N LEU A 287 -4.64 13.09 3.50
CA LEU A 287 -3.77 14.26 3.73
C LEU A 287 -3.29 14.33 5.18
N VAL A 288 -4.18 14.09 6.14
CA VAL A 288 -3.82 14.04 7.57
C VAL A 288 -2.81 12.94 7.84
N ALA A 289 -3.01 11.74 7.28
CA ALA A 289 -2.10 10.61 7.41
C ALA A 289 -0.70 10.88 6.83
N ALA A 290 -0.60 11.78 5.83
CA ALA A 290 0.67 12.14 5.21
C ALA A 290 1.38 13.33 5.91
N LEU A 291 0.74 14.07 6.83
CA LEU A 291 1.34 15.22 7.51
C LEU A 291 2.70 14.91 8.18
N PRO A 292 2.88 13.75 8.86
CA PRO A 292 4.17 13.44 9.48
C PRO A 292 5.35 13.39 8.51
N LEU A 293 5.12 13.14 7.22
CA LEU A 293 6.17 13.14 6.20
C LEU A 293 6.88 14.49 6.08
N LEU A 294 6.24 15.59 6.49
CA LEU A 294 6.86 16.92 6.50
C LEU A 294 8.02 17.01 7.51
N ALA A 295 8.05 16.15 8.52
CA ALA A 295 9.15 16.09 9.47
C ALA A 295 10.43 15.49 8.87
N VAL A 296 10.33 14.65 7.83
CA VAL A 296 11.50 13.97 7.24
C VAL A 296 12.58 14.94 6.79
N PRO A 297 12.33 15.92 5.89
CA PRO A 297 13.34 16.87 5.49
C PRO A 297 13.81 17.75 6.67
N ALA A 298 12.93 18.08 7.62
CA ALA A 298 13.30 18.89 8.78
C ALA A 298 14.32 18.17 9.68
N ILE A 299 14.16 16.85 9.91
CA ILE A 299 15.09 16.05 10.70
C ILE A 299 16.48 16.08 10.04
N TYR A 300 16.58 15.89 8.72
CA TYR A 300 17.86 15.92 8.00
C TYR A 300 18.51 17.31 7.96
N LEU A 301 17.72 18.37 7.92
CA LEU A 301 18.24 19.74 7.90
C LEU A 301 18.73 20.23 9.27
N LEU A 302 18.15 19.71 10.34
CA LEU A 302 18.39 20.20 11.70
C LEU A 302 19.36 19.32 12.50
N LEU A 303 19.51 18.03 12.14
CA LEU A 303 20.28 17.07 12.93
C LEU A 303 21.30 16.33 12.06
N PRO A 304 22.56 16.20 12.52
CA PRO A 304 23.56 15.40 11.82
C PRO A 304 23.16 13.94 11.74
N VAL A 305 23.37 13.33 10.56
CA VAL A 305 23.09 11.92 10.32
C VAL A 305 23.96 11.03 11.21
N GLY A 306 23.36 10.06 11.87
CA GLY A 306 24.05 9.10 12.74
C GLY A 306 24.19 9.55 14.19
N GLU A 307 23.90 10.80 14.52
CA GLU A 307 23.80 11.20 15.92
C GLU A 307 22.54 10.67 16.59
N LEU A 308 22.61 10.45 17.91
CA LEU A 308 21.50 9.91 18.69
C LEU A 308 20.17 10.67 18.49
N PRO A 309 20.13 12.03 18.49
CA PRO A 309 18.88 12.76 18.25
C PRO A 309 18.27 12.50 16.87
N HIS A 310 19.08 12.33 15.82
CA HIS A 310 18.61 11.99 14.48
C HIS A 310 17.93 10.59 14.47
N VAL A 311 18.58 9.60 15.08
CA VAL A 311 18.07 8.22 15.17
C VAL A 311 16.78 8.18 16.00
N GLU A 312 16.76 8.85 17.16
CA GLU A 312 15.59 8.90 18.04
C GLU A 312 14.40 9.61 17.40
N LEU A 313 14.62 10.71 16.64
CA LEU A 313 13.50 11.41 16.01
C LEU A 313 12.85 10.59 14.90
N PHE A 314 13.60 9.76 14.17
CA PHE A 314 12.99 8.83 13.23
C PHE A 314 12.20 7.73 13.94
N ALA A 315 12.68 7.21 15.07
CA ALA A 315 11.91 6.28 15.89
C ALA A 315 10.62 6.93 16.41
N LYS A 316 10.69 8.17 16.91
CA LYS A 316 9.52 8.95 17.34
C LYS A 316 8.57 9.28 16.18
N LEU A 317 9.09 9.52 14.97
CA LEU A 317 8.27 9.71 13.78
C LEU A 317 7.41 8.47 13.49
N MET A 318 7.91 7.27 13.76
CA MET A 318 7.11 6.04 13.65
C MET A 318 6.10 5.93 14.79
N GLU A 319 6.53 6.11 16.02
CA GLU A 319 5.70 5.99 17.21
C GLU A 319 4.52 6.99 17.19
N TRP A 320 4.78 8.24 16.86
CA TRP A 320 3.80 9.33 16.91
C TRP A 320 3.24 9.74 15.54
N GLY A 321 3.93 9.44 14.46
CA GLY A 321 3.48 9.75 13.09
C GLY A 321 2.47 8.76 12.55
N HIS A 322 2.66 7.45 12.78
CA HIS A 322 1.70 6.44 12.34
C HIS A 322 0.29 6.57 12.94
N PRO A 323 0.09 7.01 14.20
CA PRO A 323 -1.25 7.32 14.72
C PRO A 323 -2.08 8.29 13.87
N TYR A 324 -1.45 9.16 13.07
CA TYR A 324 -2.17 10.01 12.10
C TYR A 324 -2.90 9.19 11.03
N MET A 325 -2.50 7.94 10.80
CA MET A 325 -3.23 6.98 9.97
C MET A 325 -4.41 6.32 10.69
N GLY A 326 -4.54 6.48 12.01
CA GLY A 326 -5.58 5.86 12.82
C GLY A 326 -7.00 6.01 12.23
N PRO A 327 -7.43 7.22 11.83
CA PRO A 327 -8.74 7.41 11.20
C PRO A 327 -8.91 6.62 9.88
N LEU A 328 -7.84 6.49 9.07
CA LEU A 328 -7.88 5.67 7.85
C LEU A 328 -7.92 4.17 8.17
N ILE A 329 -7.19 3.73 9.19
CA ILE A 329 -7.22 2.34 9.66
C ILE A 329 -8.61 1.99 10.21
N LEU A 330 -9.23 2.91 10.97
CA LEU A 330 -10.61 2.75 11.42
C LEU A 330 -11.58 2.66 10.23
N LEU A 331 -11.39 3.47 9.21
CA LEU A 331 -12.18 3.41 7.98
C LEU A 331 -12.00 2.05 7.27
N GLY A 332 -10.80 1.50 7.26
CA GLY A 332 -10.50 0.13 6.82
C GLY A 332 -11.27 -0.92 7.63
N ALA A 333 -11.28 -0.79 8.96
CA ALA A 333 -12.05 -1.66 9.85
C ALA A 333 -13.56 -1.61 9.58
N LEU A 334 -14.10 -0.41 9.39
CA LEU A 334 -15.52 -0.21 9.05
C LEU A 334 -15.86 -0.81 7.67
N SER A 335 -14.96 -0.67 6.70
CA SER A 335 -15.09 -1.28 5.38
C SER A 335 -15.05 -2.80 5.47
N LEU A 336 -14.16 -3.37 6.27
CA LEU A 336 -14.10 -4.81 6.54
C LEU A 336 -15.39 -5.30 7.21
N TRP A 337 -15.89 -4.56 8.19
CA TRP A 337 -17.19 -4.85 8.82
C TRP A 337 -18.33 -4.86 7.81
N GLY A 338 -18.33 -3.91 6.85
CA GLY A 338 -19.33 -3.83 5.79
C GLY A 338 -19.32 -5.05 4.84
N VAL A 339 -18.15 -5.64 4.57
CA VAL A 339 -18.02 -6.81 3.65
C VAL A 339 -18.16 -8.16 4.38
N ARG A 340 -18.25 -8.19 5.70
CA ARG A 340 -18.29 -9.45 6.47
C ARG A 340 -19.45 -10.36 6.14
N SER A 341 -20.62 -9.79 5.77
CA SER A 341 -21.84 -10.50 5.43
C SER A 341 -21.89 -10.99 3.97
N LEU A 342 -20.92 -10.57 3.14
CA LEU A 342 -20.83 -10.99 1.75
C LEU A 342 -20.31 -12.42 1.64
N PRO A 343 -20.59 -13.12 0.52
CA PRO A 343 -20.00 -14.42 0.26
C PRO A 343 -18.46 -14.38 0.35
N ALA A 344 -17.87 -15.51 0.77
CA ALA A 344 -16.43 -15.63 0.84
C ALA A 344 -15.82 -15.58 -0.56
N THR A 345 -14.87 -14.66 -0.76
CA THR A 345 -14.08 -14.52 -1.99
C THR A 345 -12.59 -14.45 -1.63
N PRO A 346 -11.67 -14.78 -2.54
CA PRO A 346 -10.23 -14.65 -2.30
C PRO A 346 -9.82 -13.25 -1.84
N ALA A 347 -10.36 -12.19 -2.44
CA ALA A 347 -10.09 -10.82 -2.06
C ALA A 347 -10.58 -10.48 -0.64
N ARG A 348 -11.79 -10.97 -0.26
CA ARG A 348 -12.29 -10.82 1.11
C ARG A 348 -11.44 -11.58 2.12
N SER A 349 -11.04 -12.82 1.81
CA SER A 349 -10.16 -13.62 2.68
C SER A 349 -8.83 -12.91 2.93
N ALA A 350 -8.23 -12.34 1.89
CA ALA A 350 -7.00 -11.57 1.99
C ALA A 350 -7.19 -10.28 2.82
N PHE A 351 -8.32 -9.59 2.67
CA PHE A 351 -8.63 -8.40 3.47
C PHE A 351 -8.74 -8.72 4.96
N VAL A 352 -9.47 -9.80 5.32
CA VAL A 352 -9.59 -10.26 6.71
C VAL A 352 -8.22 -10.59 7.29
N ALA A 353 -7.43 -11.40 6.61
CA ALA A 353 -6.09 -11.82 7.08
C ALA A 353 -5.14 -10.63 7.18
N SER A 354 -5.17 -9.70 6.21
CA SER A 354 -4.39 -8.48 6.19
C SER A 354 -4.67 -7.61 7.41
N PHE A 355 -5.94 -7.28 7.63
CA PHE A 355 -6.34 -6.43 8.75
C PHE A 355 -5.96 -7.05 10.10
N THR A 356 -6.19 -8.35 10.26
CA THR A 356 -5.86 -9.07 11.50
C THR A 356 -4.37 -8.99 11.82
N LEU A 357 -3.51 -9.31 10.85
CA LEU A 357 -2.06 -9.29 11.07
C LEU A 357 -1.51 -7.88 11.24
N PHE A 358 -1.99 -6.91 10.45
CA PHE A 358 -1.56 -5.53 10.58
C PHE A 358 -1.95 -4.93 11.94
N ALA A 359 -3.17 -5.18 12.40
CA ALA A 359 -3.63 -4.72 13.71
C ALA A 359 -2.81 -5.36 14.85
N LEU A 360 -2.54 -6.66 14.78
CA LEU A 360 -1.68 -7.35 15.75
C LEU A 360 -0.25 -6.79 15.72
N GLY A 361 0.33 -6.63 14.52
CA GLY A 361 1.65 -6.03 14.36
C GLY A 361 1.72 -4.62 14.94
N GLY A 362 0.68 -3.80 14.72
CA GLY A 362 0.59 -2.46 15.32
C GLY A 362 0.57 -2.49 16.85
N VAL A 363 -0.23 -3.38 17.45
CA VAL A 363 -0.26 -3.56 18.92
C VAL A 363 1.10 -3.97 19.44
N LEU A 364 1.76 -4.94 18.81
CA LEU A 364 3.10 -5.38 19.19
C LEU A 364 4.14 -4.27 19.08
N GLY A 365 3.99 -3.35 18.12
CA GLY A 365 4.86 -2.17 17.99
C GLY A 365 4.88 -1.31 19.25
N TYR A 366 3.73 -1.10 19.88
CA TYR A 366 3.64 -0.37 21.16
C TYR A 366 4.11 -1.19 22.39
N MET A 367 4.29 -2.49 22.23
CA MET A 367 4.81 -3.37 23.28
C MET A 367 6.33 -3.55 23.22
N ILE A 368 7.02 -2.89 22.28
CA ILE A 368 8.48 -2.97 22.17
C ILE A 368 9.12 -2.20 23.34
N HIS A 369 9.85 -2.93 24.18
CA HIS A 369 10.67 -2.37 25.26
C HIS A 369 12.10 -2.89 25.13
N GLY A 370 13.04 -2.03 24.71
CA GLY A 370 14.41 -2.41 24.46
C GLY A 370 14.59 -3.27 23.20
N VAL A 371 15.72 -3.98 23.10
CA VAL A 371 16.06 -4.82 21.93
C VAL A 371 15.74 -6.28 22.24
N ASN A 372 14.67 -6.79 21.67
CA ASN A 372 14.24 -8.19 21.84
C ASN A 372 13.47 -8.68 20.59
N VAL A 373 13.00 -9.94 20.62
CA VAL A 373 12.30 -10.56 19.49
C VAL A 373 10.85 -10.08 19.30
N VAL A 374 10.32 -9.18 20.14
CA VAL A 374 9.06 -8.47 19.88
C VAL A 374 9.22 -7.54 18.68
N ILE A 375 10.43 -7.01 18.42
CA ILE A 375 10.72 -6.21 17.22
C ILE A 375 10.44 -7.00 15.94
N PRO A 376 11.05 -8.18 15.69
CA PRO A 376 10.69 -8.99 14.52
C PRO A 376 9.24 -9.49 14.54
N ALA A 377 8.62 -9.74 15.70
CA ALA A 377 7.19 -10.05 15.77
C ALA A 377 6.33 -8.90 15.21
N HIS A 378 6.62 -7.66 15.61
CA HIS A 378 6.00 -6.45 15.06
C HIS A 378 6.18 -6.36 13.53
N TYR A 379 7.41 -6.54 13.03
CA TYR A 379 7.67 -6.47 11.58
C TYR A 379 6.88 -7.52 10.80
N HIS A 380 6.90 -8.78 11.23
CA HIS A 380 6.19 -9.85 10.54
C HIS A 380 4.67 -9.60 10.54
N GLY A 381 4.10 -9.12 11.64
CA GLY A 381 2.69 -8.74 11.69
C GLY A 381 2.37 -7.62 10.69
N SER A 382 3.11 -6.53 10.75
CA SER A 382 2.86 -5.34 9.94
C SER A 382 3.12 -5.59 8.45
N THR A 383 4.30 -6.11 8.08
CA THR A 383 4.69 -6.28 6.67
C THR A 383 3.88 -7.35 5.96
N VAL A 384 3.56 -8.46 6.65
CA VAL A 384 2.68 -9.49 6.08
C VAL A 384 1.24 -8.99 5.99
N GLY A 385 0.80 -8.15 6.94
CA GLY A 385 -0.47 -7.44 6.82
C GLY A 385 -0.57 -6.62 5.53
N VAL A 386 0.46 -5.84 5.21
CA VAL A 386 0.56 -5.09 3.94
C VAL A 386 0.59 -6.04 2.72
N THR A 387 1.40 -7.10 2.78
CA THR A 387 1.48 -8.10 1.70
C THR A 387 0.12 -8.73 1.39
N LEU A 388 -0.66 -9.05 2.41
CA LEU A 388 -2.00 -9.62 2.24
C LEU A 388 -3.00 -8.61 1.68
N ALA A 389 -2.87 -7.31 2.00
CA ALA A 389 -3.67 -6.27 1.35
C ALA A 389 -3.37 -6.21 -0.15
N PHE A 390 -2.09 -6.24 -0.52
CA PHE A 390 -1.65 -6.26 -1.91
C PHE A 390 -2.08 -7.53 -2.63
N MET A 391 -2.00 -8.69 -1.99
CA MET A 391 -2.52 -9.96 -2.51
C MET A 391 -4.03 -9.86 -2.79
N GLY A 392 -4.80 -9.30 -1.85
CA GLY A 392 -6.24 -9.08 -2.02
C GLY A 392 -6.57 -8.14 -3.18
N LEU A 393 -5.81 -7.04 -3.31
CA LEU A 393 -5.96 -6.14 -4.44
C LEU A 393 -5.52 -6.78 -5.76
N ALA A 394 -4.45 -7.61 -5.76
CA ALA A 394 -4.06 -8.38 -6.93
C ALA A 394 -5.23 -9.25 -7.44
N TYR A 395 -5.95 -9.93 -6.56
CA TYR A 395 -7.12 -10.73 -6.94
C TYR A 395 -8.22 -9.90 -7.63
N VAL A 396 -8.41 -8.65 -7.19
CA VAL A 396 -9.35 -7.72 -7.83
C VAL A 396 -8.84 -7.24 -9.19
N LEU A 397 -7.52 -7.05 -9.33
CA LEU A 397 -6.89 -6.50 -10.53
C LEU A 397 -6.66 -7.55 -11.62
N LEU A 398 -6.45 -8.82 -11.29
CA LEU A 398 -6.13 -9.89 -12.27
C LEU A 398 -7.06 -9.90 -13.47
N PRO A 399 -8.41 -9.95 -13.34
CA PRO A 399 -9.30 -9.92 -14.49
C PRO A 399 -9.20 -8.64 -15.31
N ARG A 400 -8.96 -7.50 -14.64
CA ARG A 400 -8.82 -6.18 -15.29
C ARG A 400 -7.50 -6.04 -16.06
N LEU A 401 -6.51 -6.83 -15.67
CA LEU A 401 -5.22 -6.92 -16.35
C LEU A 401 -5.19 -8.00 -17.43
N GLY A 402 -6.33 -8.65 -17.72
CA GLY A 402 -6.44 -9.66 -18.77
C GLY A 402 -6.01 -11.07 -18.34
N PHE A 403 -5.89 -11.33 -17.04
CA PHE A 403 -5.71 -12.66 -16.46
C PHE A 403 -7.07 -13.30 -16.09
N GLY A 404 -7.09 -14.59 -15.83
CA GLY A 404 -8.27 -15.26 -15.29
C GLY A 404 -8.64 -14.75 -13.89
N ALA A 405 -9.94 -14.82 -13.53
CA ALA A 405 -10.38 -14.56 -12.17
C ALA A 405 -9.83 -15.64 -11.22
N PRO A 406 -9.35 -15.27 -10.03
CA PRO A 406 -8.92 -16.24 -9.02
C PRO A 406 -10.17 -16.92 -8.43
N GLU A 407 -10.39 -18.18 -8.79
CA GLU A 407 -11.56 -18.94 -8.38
C GLU A 407 -11.15 -20.23 -7.67
N GLY A 408 -12.11 -20.86 -6.99
CA GLY A 408 -11.93 -22.15 -6.36
C GLY A 408 -11.39 -22.09 -4.93
N ARG A 409 -11.36 -23.27 -4.30
CA ARG A 409 -10.99 -23.43 -2.89
C ARG A 409 -9.56 -23.02 -2.58
N MET A 410 -8.63 -23.27 -3.49
CA MET A 410 -7.21 -22.94 -3.29
C MET A 410 -7.03 -21.42 -3.18
N ALA A 411 -7.57 -20.65 -4.12
CA ALA A 411 -7.51 -19.18 -4.08
C ALA A 411 -8.17 -18.60 -2.82
N LEU A 412 -9.30 -19.21 -2.39
CA LEU A 412 -10.02 -18.80 -1.19
C LEU A 412 -9.19 -19.01 0.09
N TRP A 413 -8.51 -20.16 0.22
CA TRP A 413 -7.77 -20.53 1.42
C TRP A 413 -6.34 -20.00 1.46
N GLN A 414 -5.75 -19.68 0.31
CA GLN A 414 -4.37 -19.19 0.21
C GLN A 414 -4.05 -18.04 1.18
N PRO A 415 -4.87 -16.96 1.30
CA PRO A 415 -4.61 -15.89 2.26
C PRO A 415 -4.68 -16.35 3.73
N TYR A 416 -5.58 -17.28 4.04
CA TYR A 416 -5.71 -17.81 5.40
C TYR A 416 -4.55 -18.73 5.78
N VAL A 417 -4.07 -19.57 4.85
CA VAL A 417 -2.92 -20.45 5.10
C VAL A 417 -1.66 -19.60 5.30
N TYR A 418 -1.43 -18.61 4.41
CA TYR A 418 -0.30 -17.72 4.54
C TYR A 418 -0.40 -16.85 5.80
N GLY A 419 -1.52 -16.17 6.01
CA GLY A 419 -1.74 -15.32 7.17
C GLY A 419 -1.77 -16.09 8.49
N GLY A 420 -2.35 -17.30 8.52
CA GLY A 420 -2.38 -18.16 9.69
C GLY A 420 -0.99 -18.68 10.08
N GLY A 421 -0.19 -19.08 9.11
CA GLY A 421 1.22 -19.46 9.35
C GLY A 421 2.03 -18.31 9.93
N GLN A 422 1.86 -17.10 9.38
CA GLN A 422 2.52 -15.90 9.90
C GLN A 422 1.99 -15.49 11.28
N LEU A 423 0.70 -15.67 11.55
CA LEU A 423 0.12 -15.41 12.87
C LEU A 423 0.78 -16.31 13.94
N ILE A 424 0.96 -17.60 13.67
CA ILE A 424 1.64 -18.53 14.57
C ILE A 424 3.09 -18.09 14.79
N HIS A 425 3.78 -17.68 13.72
CA HIS A 425 5.16 -17.19 13.82
C HIS A 425 5.26 -15.93 14.67
N VAL A 426 4.40 -14.94 14.44
CA VAL A 426 4.34 -13.68 15.19
C VAL A 426 4.06 -13.92 16.67
N LEU A 427 3.09 -14.78 16.98
CA LEU A 427 2.76 -15.14 18.37
C LEU A 427 3.90 -15.88 19.06
N GLY A 428 4.61 -16.77 18.34
CA GLY A 428 5.79 -17.46 18.86
C GLY A 428 6.93 -16.51 19.20
N LEU A 429 7.22 -15.53 18.32
CA LEU A 429 8.22 -14.49 18.57
C LEU A 429 7.82 -13.59 19.74
N ALA A 430 6.55 -13.13 19.79
CA ALA A 430 6.06 -12.30 20.87
C ALA A 430 6.15 -13.03 22.23
N TRP A 431 5.78 -14.32 22.26
CA TRP A 431 5.88 -15.15 23.47
C TRP A 431 7.32 -15.32 23.96
N SER A 432 8.27 -15.48 23.05
CA SER A 432 9.69 -15.68 23.42
C SER A 432 10.42 -14.38 23.76
N GLY A 433 9.84 -13.21 23.49
CA GLY A 433 10.47 -11.90 23.70
C GLY A 433 9.86 -11.08 24.84
N GLY A 434 8.71 -11.50 25.37
CA GLY A 434 7.97 -10.81 26.45
C GLY A 434 8.29 -11.31 27.84
#